data_0f8a701584c68b5b9f2a36b361abe331
#
_entry.id   0f8a701584c68b5b9f2a36b361abe331
#
_cell.length_a   1.000
_cell.length_b   1.000
_cell.length_c   1.000
_cell.angle_alpha   90.00
_cell.angle_beta   90.00
_cell.angle_gamma   90.00
#
_symmetry.space_group_name_H-M   'P 1'
#
loop_
_entity.id
_entity.type
_entity.pdbx_description
1 polymer ?
#
loop_
_entity_poly.entity_id
_entity_poly.type
_entity_poly.pdbx_seq_one_letter_code
_entity_poly.pdbx_strand_id
1 'polypeptide(L)'
;MSRTLHRALITGLGAVTPIGNDVESYWEGLRTGRNGIGIVQEFDPTDLIVQIAGEVKDFDISPYLEKKVARRTGRFAQFATAAGMQAMTDSGIELSDANRDGIGAVIATSCDAFNMGPQWDVLTERGSAKVDPFIITRMGQHMGAARLGRQLGIRGPNTTINTACASGTDALGHALSLVRLGHADAVLVGGAEAMVSPLALSSMGRLGALSKNNEDPEHASRPFDLNRDGFILGEGAGVVM
;
A
#
# COMPACT_ATOMS: atom_id res chain seq x y z
N MET A 1 30.91 -22.89 12.42
CA MET A 1 30.51 -22.05 13.56
C MET A 1 29.00 -21.88 13.51
N SER A 2 28.29 -22.29 14.54
CA SER A 2 26.83 -22.03 14.65
C SER A 2 26.62 -20.52 14.81
N ARG A 3 26.02 -19.87 13.84
CA ARG A 3 25.70 -18.45 13.91
C ARG A 3 24.44 -18.33 14.79
N THR A 4 24.55 -17.69 15.94
CA THR A 4 23.38 -17.40 16.78
C THR A 4 22.51 -16.37 16.03
N LEU A 5 21.27 -16.77 15.72
CA LEU A 5 20.31 -15.87 15.09
C LEU A 5 19.63 -15.01 16.16
N HIS A 6 19.45 -13.72 15.86
CA HIS A 6 18.67 -12.83 16.72
C HIS A 6 17.18 -13.20 16.69
N ARG A 7 16.49 -12.98 17.79
CA ARG A 7 15.03 -13.04 17.81
C ARG A 7 14.47 -11.76 17.21
N ALA A 8 13.45 -11.90 16.38
CA ALA A 8 12.68 -10.77 15.88
C ALA A 8 11.30 -10.76 16.55
N LEU A 9 10.83 -9.57 16.94
CA LEU A 9 9.54 -9.32 17.56
C LEU A 9 8.82 -8.22 16.76
N ILE A 10 7.51 -8.30 16.66
CA ILE A 10 6.69 -7.19 16.16
C ILE A 10 6.42 -6.27 17.35
N THR A 11 6.76 -5.00 17.21
CA THR A 11 6.69 -3.99 18.26
C THR A 11 5.77 -2.82 17.91
N GLY A 12 5.36 -2.69 16.65
CA GLY A 12 4.47 -1.63 16.22
C GLY A 12 3.66 -2.02 15.01
N LEU A 13 2.46 -1.48 14.88
CA LEU A 13 1.48 -1.74 13.85
C LEU A 13 1.03 -0.43 13.20
N GLY A 14 0.76 -0.46 11.91
CA GLY A 14 0.13 0.63 11.18
C GLY A 14 -0.73 0.11 10.03
N ALA A 15 -1.86 0.75 9.80
CA ALA A 15 -2.83 0.32 8.81
C ALA A 15 -3.51 1.52 8.13
N VAL A 16 -3.74 1.39 6.83
CA VAL A 16 -4.62 2.25 6.03
C VAL A 16 -5.44 1.33 5.16
N THR A 17 -6.76 1.28 5.37
CA THR A 17 -7.63 0.29 4.75
C THR A 17 -9.00 0.90 4.39
N PRO A 18 -9.80 0.25 3.52
CA PRO A 18 -11.17 0.69 3.23
C PRO A 18 -12.12 0.76 4.43
N ILE A 19 -11.75 0.17 5.56
CA ILE A 19 -12.57 0.13 6.78
C ILE A 19 -11.94 0.86 7.97
N GLY A 20 -10.80 1.51 7.78
CA GLY A 20 -10.15 2.31 8.81
C GLY A 20 -8.76 2.81 8.35
N ASN A 21 -8.42 4.04 8.69
CA ASN A 21 -7.18 4.70 8.29
C ASN A 21 -6.08 4.68 9.37
N ASP A 22 -6.31 3.94 10.44
CA ASP A 22 -5.38 3.61 11.52
C ASP A 22 -5.73 2.24 12.10
N VAL A 23 -4.87 1.72 12.99
CA VAL A 23 -5.04 0.38 13.57
C VAL A 23 -6.31 0.28 14.42
N GLU A 24 -6.66 1.33 15.18
CA GLU A 24 -7.83 1.33 16.06
C GLU A 24 -9.14 1.29 15.25
N SER A 25 -9.28 2.19 14.27
CA SER A 25 -10.46 2.25 13.40
C SER A 25 -10.58 1.02 12.50
N TYR A 26 -9.45 0.46 12.05
CA TYR A 26 -9.40 -0.80 11.30
C TYR A 26 -9.87 -1.98 12.18
N TRP A 27 -9.35 -2.09 13.39
CA TRP A 27 -9.75 -3.13 14.33
C TRP A 27 -11.25 -3.04 14.68
N GLU A 28 -11.74 -1.83 14.92
CA GLU A 28 -13.18 -1.62 15.16
C GLU A 28 -14.01 -2.00 13.93
N GLY A 29 -13.54 -1.66 12.73
CA GLY A 29 -14.17 -2.10 11.48
C GLY A 29 -14.27 -3.62 11.37
N LEU A 30 -13.21 -4.35 11.70
CA LEU A 30 -13.19 -5.81 11.71
C LEU A 30 -14.17 -6.36 12.77
N ARG A 31 -14.12 -5.82 13.98
CA ARG A 31 -14.94 -6.28 15.12
C ARG A 31 -16.44 -6.09 14.89
N THR A 32 -16.81 -5.04 14.15
CA THR A 32 -18.21 -4.72 13.84
C THR A 32 -18.69 -5.31 12.50
N GLY A 33 -17.80 -5.97 11.75
CA GLY A 33 -18.12 -6.49 10.42
C GLY A 33 -18.37 -5.37 9.39
N ARG A 34 -17.67 -4.22 9.52
CA ARG A 34 -17.81 -3.11 8.58
C ARG A 34 -17.43 -3.55 7.17
N ASN A 35 -18.30 -3.29 6.19
CA ASN A 35 -17.99 -3.50 4.80
C ASN A 35 -17.23 -2.30 4.22
N GLY A 36 -16.09 -2.55 3.54
CA GLY A 36 -15.29 -1.54 2.85
C GLY A 36 -15.51 -1.50 1.33
N ILE A 37 -16.32 -2.44 0.80
CA ILE A 37 -16.58 -2.57 -0.63
C ILE A 37 -17.78 -1.71 -1.02
N GLY A 38 -17.69 -1.03 -2.15
CA GLY A 38 -18.77 -0.22 -2.69
C GLY A 38 -18.57 0.11 -4.17
N ILE A 39 -19.50 0.87 -4.73
CA ILE A 39 -19.32 1.46 -6.06
C ILE A 39 -18.14 2.44 -5.98
N VAL A 40 -17.26 2.35 -6.96
CA VAL A 40 -16.09 3.24 -7.08
C VAL A 40 -16.52 4.71 -7.13
N GLN A 41 -15.82 5.55 -6.36
CA GLN A 41 -16.13 6.98 -6.22
C GLN A 41 -15.00 7.88 -6.76
N GLU A 42 -13.79 7.38 -6.89
CA GLU A 42 -12.63 8.15 -7.37
C GLU A 42 -12.75 8.55 -8.84
N PHE A 43 -13.53 7.80 -9.63
CA PHE A 43 -13.84 8.07 -11.03
C PHE A 43 -15.21 7.50 -11.40
N ASP A 44 -15.75 7.91 -12.56
CA ASP A 44 -17.03 7.37 -13.07
C ASP A 44 -16.86 5.95 -13.60
N PRO A 45 -17.42 4.91 -12.95
CA PRO A 45 -17.30 3.52 -13.36
C PRO A 45 -18.43 3.04 -14.30
N THR A 46 -19.36 3.91 -14.72
CA THR A 46 -20.63 3.54 -15.39
C THR A 46 -20.43 2.64 -16.61
N ASP A 47 -19.39 2.91 -17.41
CA ASP A 47 -19.08 2.14 -18.62
C ASP A 47 -18.24 0.89 -18.34
N LEU A 48 -17.87 0.61 -17.08
CA LEU A 48 -17.05 -0.53 -16.73
C LEU A 48 -17.90 -1.78 -16.43
N ILE A 49 -17.37 -2.94 -16.80
CA ILE A 49 -17.97 -4.25 -16.46
C ILE A 49 -17.98 -4.47 -14.93
N VAL A 50 -16.92 -4.04 -14.26
CA VAL A 50 -16.77 -4.07 -12.81
C VAL A 50 -16.75 -2.65 -12.30
N GLN A 51 -17.68 -2.31 -11.41
CA GLN A 51 -17.90 -0.96 -10.90
C GLN A 51 -17.62 -0.86 -9.39
N ILE A 52 -17.23 -1.97 -8.76
CA ILE A 52 -17.05 -2.09 -7.32
C ILE A 52 -15.58 -2.32 -6.96
N ALA A 53 -15.17 -1.72 -5.83
CA ALA A 53 -13.84 -1.87 -5.25
C ALA A 53 -13.85 -1.62 -3.74
N GLY A 54 -12.77 -2.01 -3.07
CA GLY A 54 -12.45 -1.59 -1.71
C GLY A 54 -11.56 -0.35 -1.73
N GLU A 55 -12.13 0.83 -1.88
CA GLU A 55 -11.41 2.12 -1.85
C GLU A 55 -11.14 2.58 -0.42
N VAL A 56 -9.98 3.15 -0.19
CA VAL A 56 -9.66 3.86 1.06
C VAL A 56 -10.36 5.21 1.04
N LYS A 57 -11.29 5.40 1.99
CA LYS A 57 -12.14 6.60 2.10
C LYS A 57 -11.59 7.55 3.16
N ASP A 58 -11.87 8.85 2.97
CA ASP A 58 -11.55 9.91 3.95
C ASP A 58 -10.08 9.91 4.41
N PHE A 59 -9.16 9.49 3.55
CA PHE A 59 -7.74 9.45 3.86
C PHE A 59 -7.10 10.83 3.78
N ASP A 60 -6.59 11.31 4.92
CA ASP A 60 -5.80 12.53 5.00
C ASP A 60 -4.32 12.21 5.23
N ILE A 61 -3.49 12.58 4.26
CA ILE A 61 -2.03 12.42 4.33
C ILE A 61 -1.35 13.57 5.10
N SER A 62 -2.06 14.66 5.39
CA SER A 62 -1.46 15.88 5.95
C SER A 62 -0.77 15.69 7.32
N PRO A 63 -1.19 14.77 8.20
CA PRO A 63 -0.46 14.48 9.43
C PRO A 63 0.93 13.85 9.21
N TYR A 64 1.16 13.27 8.04
CA TYR A 64 2.34 12.47 7.74
C TYR A 64 3.29 13.13 6.74
N LEU A 65 2.77 13.92 5.80
CA LEU A 65 3.55 14.54 4.74
C LEU A 65 3.15 16.00 4.53
N GLU A 66 4.16 16.86 4.35
CA GLU A 66 3.92 18.23 3.88
C GLU A 66 3.18 18.22 2.53
N LYS A 67 2.26 19.17 2.31
CA LYS A 67 1.44 19.30 1.10
C LYS A 67 2.25 19.24 -0.21
N LYS A 68 3.43 19.90 -0.25
CA LYS A 68 4.30 19.90 -1.44
C LYS A 68 4.89 18.52 -1.72
N VAL A 69 5.20 17.76 -0.67
CA VAL A 69 5.74 16.40 -0.76
C VAL A 69 4.63 15.43 -1.15
N ALA A 70 3.47 15.51 -0.50
CA ALA A 70 2.31 14.67 -0.79
C ALA A 70 1.89 14.74 -2.26
N ARG A 71 1.85 15.93 -2.86
CA ARG A 71 1.53 16.12 -4.29
C ARG A 71 2.47 15.39 -5.26
N ARG A 72 3.70 15.08 -4.83
CA ARG A 72 4.74 14.40 -5.63
C ARG A 72 4.89 12.93 -5.26
N THR A 73 4.05 12.43 -4.38
CA THR A 73 4.07 11.06 -3.85
C THR A 73 2.85 10.33 -4.38
N GLY A 74 3.04 9.15 -5.00
CA GLY A 74 1.94 8.30 -5.46
C GLY A 74 1.08 7.80 -4.30
N ARG A 75 -0.18 7.48 -4.57
CA ARG A 75 -1.18 7.10 -3.56
C ARG A 75 -0.71 5.90 -2.70
N PHE A 76 -0.20 4.83 -3.32
CA PHE A 76 0.33 3.68 -2.59
C PHE A 76 1.48 4.06 -1.63
N ALA A 77 2.37 4.97 -2.09
CA ALA A 77 3.49 5.43 -1.26
C ALA A 77 3.04 6.40 -0.15
N GLN A 78 1.92 7.10 -0.33
CA GLN A 78 1.26 7.85 0.74
C GLN A 78 0.69 6.89 1.80
N PHE A 79 0.00 5.83 1.39
CA PHE A 79 -0.50 4.79 2.30
C PHE A 79 0.64 4.12 3.06
N ALA A 80 1.70 3.69 2.34
CA ALA A 80 2.89 3.11 2.96
C ALA A 80 3.54 4.04 3.99
N THR A 81 3.60 5.35 3.68
CA THR A 81 4.18 6.35 4.59
C THR A 81 3.31 6.51 5.84
N ALA A 82 2.00 6.65 5.69
CA ALA A 82 1.08 6.79 6.82
C ALA A 82 1.12 5.55 7.73
N ALA A 83 0.95 4.35 7.16
CA ALA A 83 1.01 3.11 7.94
C ALA A 83 2.40 2.88 8.57
N GLY A 84 3.48 3.20 7.86
CA GLY A 84 4.84 3.09 8.41
C GLY A 84 5.10 4.06 9.55
N MET A 85 4.59 5.29 9.49
CA MET A 85 4.70 6.26 10.59
C MET A 85 3.84 5.87 11.78
N GLN A 86 2.66 5.30 11.56
CA GLN A 86 1.85 4.72 12.64
C GLN A 86 2.62 3.58 13.34
N ALA A 87 3.18 2.64 12.58
CA ALA A 87 3.96 1.52 13.13
C ALA A 87 5.21 1.99 13.89
N MET A 88 5.89 3.04 13.40
CA MET A 88 7.01 3.65 14.10
C MET A 88 6.57 4.25 15.44
N THR A 89 5.47 4.99 15.47
CA THR A 89 4.92 5.61 16.68
C THR A 89 4.50 4.54 17.69
N ASP A 90 3.77 3.53 17.24
CA ASP A 90 3.28 2.42 18.08
C ASP A 90 4.44 1.60 18.70
N SER A 91 5.56 1.47 17.97
CA SER A 91 6.74 0.76 18.44
C SER A 91 7.42 1.40 19.65
N GLY A 92 7.17 2.69 19.92
CA GLY A 92 7.84 3.45 20.95
C GLY A 92 9.34 3.73 20.70
N ILE A 93 9.85 3.42 19.50
CA ILE A 93 11.27 3.69 19.17
C ILE A 93 11.46 5.18 18.92
N GLU A 94 12.29 5.82 19.74
CA GLU A 94 12.74 7.19 19.54
C GLU A 94 13.91 7.23 18.55
N LEU A 95 13.73 7.94 17.45
CA LEU A 95 14.75 8.06 16.41
C LEU A 95 15.84 9.04 16.85
N SER A 96 17.08 8.60 16.76
CA SER A 96 18.28 9.37 17.06
C SER A 96 19.38 9.09 16.03
N ASP A 97 20.41 9.92 15.98
CA ASP A 97 21.55 9.67 15.08
C ASP A 97 22.27 8.36 15.40
N ALA A 98 22.14 7.87 16.63
CA ALA A 98 22.78 6.63 17.06
C ALA A 98 22.09 5.37 16.53
N ASN A 99 20.78 5.42 16.19
CA ASN A 99 20.03 4.23 15.78
C ASN A 99 19.50 4.26 14.34
N ARG A 100 19.53 5.40 13.65
CA ARG A 100 18.99 5.52 12.28
C ARG A 100 19.66 4.59 11.26
N ASP A 101 20.93 4.27 11.44
CA ASP A 101 21.68 3.40 10.53
C ASP A 101 21.29 1.91 10.70
N GLY A 102 20.80 1.53 11.87
CA GLY A 102 20.29 0.19 12.17
C GLY A 102 18.82 -0.04 11.81
N ILE A 103 18.08 1.02 11.41
CA ILE A 103 16.64 0.91 11.10
C ILE A 103 16.43 0.94 9.59
N GLY A 104 15.81 -0.12 9.05
CA GLY A 104 15.50 -0.29 7.64
C GLY A 104 14.02 -0.12 7.29
N ALA A 105 13.72 -0.12 5.98
CA ALA A 105 12.36 -0.18 5.43
C ALA A 105 12.28 -1.18 4.27
N VAL A 106 11.31 -2.08 4.34
CA VAL A 106 11.03 -3.07 3.28
C VAL A 106 9.54 -2.98 2.95
N ILE A 107 9.20 -2.26 1.88
CA ILE A 107 7.80 -2.06 1.49
C ILE A 107 7.53 -2.78 0.17
N ALA A 108 6.60 -3.71 0.22
CA ALA A 108 6.14 -4.46 -0.94
C ALA A 108 5.04 -3.71 -1.68
N THR A 109 5.01 -3.88 -2.99
CA THR A 109 3.91 -3.47 -3.87
C THR A 109 3.90 -4.37 -5.10
N SER A 110 2.75 -4.59 -5.73
CA SER A 110 2.67 -5.47 -6.89
C SER A 110 2.69 -4.71 -8.21
N CYS A 111 1.87 -3.70 -8.37
CA CYS A 111 1.77 -2.96 -9.63
C CYS A 111 1.12 -1.58 -9.43
N ASP A 112 1.83 -0.51 -9.79
CA ASP A 112 1.27 0.84 -9.86
C ASP A 112 1.17 1.38 -11.31
N ALA A 113 1.53 0.55 -12.31
CA ALA A 113 1.56 0.94 -13.71
C ALA A 113 0.17 1.31 -14.28
N PHE A 114 -0.91 0.80 -13.71
CA PHE A 114 -2.27 1.11 -14.14
C PHE A 114 -2.65 2.60 -13.97
N ASN A 115 -1.95 3.32 -13.11
CA ASN A 115 -2.14 4.76 -12.89
C ASN A 115 -1.43 5.64 -13.95
N MET A 116 -0.76 5.04 -14.95
CA MET A 116 -0.12 5.77 -16.07
C MET A 116 -1.12 6.28 -17.11
N GLY A 117 -2.28 5.68 -17.25
CA GLY A 117 -3.28 6.02 -18.27
C GLY A 117 -3.52 7.52 -18.41
N PRO A 118 -3.87 8.25 -17.35
CA PRO A 118 -4.13 9.69 -17.43
C PRO A 118 -2.93 10.52 -17.93
N GLN A 119 -1.70 10.09 -17.68
CA GLN A 119 -0.51 10.78 -18.18
C GLN A 119 -0.20 10.46 -19.64
N TRP A 120 -0.59 9.28 -20.10
CA TRP A 120 -0.54 8.94 -21.51
C TRP A 120 -1.52 9.80 -22.32
N ASP A 121 -2.73 10.00 -21.82
CA ASP A 121 -3.72 10.89 -22.45
C ASP A 121 -3.22 12.34 -22.50
N VAL A 122 -2.63 12.83 -21.40
CA VAL A 122 -2.00 14.16 -21.40
C VAL A 122 -0.88 14.26 -22.45
N LEU A 123 -0.05 13.24 -22.60
CA LEU A 123 1.02 13.22 -23.60
C LEU A 123 0.46 13.28 -25.03
N THR A 124 -0.56 12.48 -25.33
CA THR A 124 -1.12 12.34 -26.68
C THR A 124 -2.01 13.52 -27.09
N GLU A 125 -2.79 14.06 -26.18
CA GLU A 125 -3.75 15.11 -26.44
C GLU A 125 -3.18 16.53 -26.25
N ARG A 126 -2.24 16.69 -25.28
CA ARG A 126 -1.77 18.01 -24.82
C ARG A 126 -0.27 18.23 -25.02
N GLY A 127 0.45 17.19 -25.43
CA GLY A 127 1.88 17.22 -25.74
C GLY A 127 2.79 17.06 -24.51
N SER A 128 4.07 16.78 -24.79
CA SER A 128 5.08 16.40 -23.78
C SER A 128 5.32 17.47 -22.70
N ALA A 129 5.15 18.76 -23.04
CA ALA A 129 5.34 19.86 -22.09
C ALA A 129 4.28 19.91 -20.96
N LYS A 130 3.19 19.12 -21.05
CA LYS A 130 2.11 19.05 -20.07
C LYS A 130 2.15 17.79 -19.20
N VAL A 131 3.00 16.83 -19.53
CA VAL A 131 3.21 15.63 -18.72
C VAL A 131 3.74 16.00 -17.33
N ASP A 132 3.24 15.31 -16.30
CA ASP A 132 3.71 15.52 -14.93
C ASP A 132 5.21 15.18 -14.82
N PRO A 133 6.08 16.13 -14.47
CA PRO A 133 7.52 15.87 -14.33
C PRO A 133 7.86 14.93 -13.16
N PHE A 134 6.90 14.67 -12.27
CA PHE A 134 7.07 13.78 -11.12
C PHE A 134 6.49 12.38 -11.33
N ILE A 135 6.08 12.04 -12.55
CA ILE A 135 5.47 10.72 -12.83
C ILE A 135 6.34 9.57 -12.32
N ILE A 136 7.65 9.61 -12.56
CA ILE A 136 8.58 8.55 -12.12
C ILE A 136 8.58 8.41 -10.58
N THR A 137 8.60 9.55 -9.87
CA THR A 137 8.59 9.54 -8.39
C THR A 137 7.22 9.22 -7.79
N ARG A 138 6.15 9.31 -8.58
CA ARG A 138 4.81 8.91 -8.15
C ARG A 138 4.54 7.43 -8.36
N MET A 139 5.13 6.83 -9.40
CA MET A 139 4.79 5.48 -9.86
C MET A 139 5.89 4.44 -9.64
N GLY A 140 7.10 4.88 -9.31
CA GLY A 140 8.19 3.94 -9.05
C GLY A 140 7.90 3.06 -7.84
N GLN A 141 7.90 1.74 -8.01
CA GLN A 141 7.58 0.78 -6.95
C GLN A 141 8.45 0.95 -5.70
N HIS A 142 9.71 1.34 -5.87
CA HIS A 142 10.63 1.64 -4.77
C HIS A 142 10.23 2.85 -3.93
N MET A 143 9.29 3.66 -4.39
CA MET A 143 8.92 4.91 -3.71
C MET A 143 8.20 4.70 -2.38
N GLY A 144 7.57 3.54 -2.16
CA GLY A 144 6.99 3.20 -0.85
C GLY A 144 8.06 3.20 0.25
N ALA A 145 9.09 2.37 0.08
CA ALA A 145 10.20 2.28 1.03
C ALA A 145 11.05 3.56 1.06
N ALA A 146 11.37 4.13 -0.12
CA ALA A 146 12.20 5.33 -0.22
C ALA A 146 11.54 6.57 0.42
N ARG A 147 10.22 6.75 0.24
CA ARG A 147 9.49 7.86 0.84
C ARG A 147 9.43 7.74 2.36
N LEU A 148 9.07 6.55 2.85
CA LEU A 148 9.02 6.28 4.29
C LEU A 148 10.40 6.48 4.93
N GLY A 149 11.45 5.90 4.34
CA GLY A 149 12.81 6.04 4.83
C GLY A 149 13.27 7.49 4.89
N ARG A 150 12.98 8.28 3.84
CA ARG A 150 13.30 9.71 3.81
C ARG A 150 12.50 10.52 4.84
N GLN A 151 11.21 10.19 5.01
CA GLN A 151 10.34 10.90 5.96
C GLN A 151 10.83 10.72 7.41
N LEU A 152 11.23 9.53 7.76
CA LEU A 152 11.76 9.20 9.08
C LEU A 152 13.26 9.50 9.24
N GLY A 153 13.99 9.70 8.15
CA GLY A 153 15.43 9.88 8.15
C GLY A 153 16.21 8.63 8.57
N ILE A 154 15.62 7.43 8.39
CA ILE A 154 16.31 6.16 8.63
C ILE A 154 17.27 5.85 7.49
N ARG A 155 18.38 5.17 7.79
CA ARG A 155 19.51 4.97 6.88
C ARG A 155 19.95 3.51 6.74
N GLY A 156 19.23 2.57 7.38
CA GLY A 156 19.43 1.14 7.26
C GLY A 156 18.97 0.60 5.89
N PRO A 157 18.93 -0.73 5.70
CA PRO A 157 18.50 -1.35 4.45
C PRO A 157 17.15 -0.80 3.98
N ASN A 158 17.08 -0.38 2.71
CA ASN A 158 15.86 0.16 2.12
C ASN A 158 15.59 -0.54 0.79
N THR A 159 14.50 -1.31 0.71
CA THR A 159 14.23 -2.15 -0.45
C THR A 159 12.75 -2.33 -0.71
N THR A 160 12.42 -2.73 -1.94
CA THR A 160 11.07 -3.08 -2.35
C THR A 160 11.05 -4.51 -2.85
N ILE A 161 10.05 -5.26 -2.43
CA ILE A 161 9.81 -6.63 -2.87
C ILE A 161 8.58 -6.63 -3.78
N ASN A 162 8.68 -7.35 -4.89
CA ASN A 162 7.56 -7.57 -5.80
C ASN A 162 7.52 -9.03 -6.25
N THR A 163 6.58 -9.77 -5.71
CA THR A 163 6.23 -11.15 -6.08
C THR A 163 4.71 -11.27 -6.23
N ALA A 164 4.10 -10.24 -6.83
CA ALA A 164 2.66 -10.11 -7.01
C ALA A 164 1.90 -10.23 -5.66
N CYS A 165 0.88 -11.06 -5.57
CA CYS A 165 0.05 -11.24 -4.37
C CYS A 165 0.84 -11.71 -3.13
N ALA A 166 2.00 -12.35 -3.30
CA ALA A 166 2.86 -12.83 -2.23
C ALA A 166 3.82 -11.76 -1.70
N SER A 167 3.89 -10.59 -2.33
CA SER A 167 4.90 -9.53 -2.03
C SER A 167 4.97 -9.15 -0.56
N GLY A 168 3.84 -9.00 0.12
CA GLY A 168 3.80 -8.66 1.53
C GLY A 168 4.41 -9.75 2.44
N THR A 169 4.12 -11.01 2.13
CA THR A 169 4.69 -12.16 2.87
C THR A 169 6.19 -12.28 2.63
N ASP A 170 6.63 -12.10 1.38
CA ASP A 170 8.06 -12.14 1.04
C ASP A 170 8.83 -10.98 1.66
N ALA A 171 8.23 -9.79 1.73
CA ALA A 171 8.81 -8.65 2.43
C ALA A 171 9.04 -8.96 3.92
N LEU A 172 8.05 -9.55 4.60
CA LEU A 172 8.18 -9.98 6.00
C LEU A 172 9.30 -11.02 6.16
N GLY A 173 9.40 -12.00 5.27
CA GLY A 173 10.49 -13.01 5.26
C GLY A 173 11.86 -12.36 5.06
N HIS A 174 11.96 -11.38 4.17
CA HIS A 174 13.20 -10.63 3.94
C HIS A 174 13.61 -9.80 5.17
N ALA A 175 12.68 -9.04 5.74
CA ALA A 175 12.92 -8.24 6.94
C ALA A 175 13.33 -9.13 8.15
N LEU A 176 12.65 -10.26 8.33
CA LEU A 176 13.02 -11.25 9.34
C LEU A 176 14.46 -11.72 9.16
N SER A 177 14.89 -11.93 7.93
CA SER A 177 16.27 -12.35 7.63
C SER A 177 17.26 -11.23 7.95
N LEU A 178 16.96 -9.96 7.63
CA LEU A 178 17.81 -8.81 7.96
C LEU A 178 18.04 -8.72 9.48
N VAL A 179 16.97 -8.81 10.27
CA VAL A 179 17.07 -8.75 11.75
C VAL A 179 17.80 -9.97 12.30
N ARG A 180 17.45 -11.18 11.88
CA ARG A 180 18.07 -12.41 12.38
C ARG A 180 19.57 -12.50 12.10
N LEU A 181 20.00 -11.95 10.97
CA LEU A 181 21.41 -11.96 10.57
C LEU A 181 22.20 -10.75 11.12
N GLY A 182 21.54 -9.82 11.81
CA GLY A 182 22.16 -8.60 12.35
C GLY A 182 22.53 -7.59 11.28
N HIS A 183 21.81 -7.59 10.15
CA HIS A 183 21.98 -6.59 9.09
C HIS A 183 21.12 -5.33 9.35
N ALA A 184 20.14 -5.45 10.23
CA ALA A 184 19.35 -4.35 10.76
C ALA A 184 18.95 -4.67 12.21
N ASP A 185 18.84 -3.64 13.03
CA ASP A 185 18.34 -3.75 14.42
C ASP A 185 16.81 -3.77 14.44
N ALA A 186 16.19 -3.02 13.52
CA ALA A 186 14.75 -2.95 13.33
C ALA A 186 14.40 -2.68 11.86
N VAL A 187 13.21 -3.10 11.42
CA VAL A 187 12.75 -2.91 10.04
C VAL A 187 11.26 -2.57 10.02
N LEU A 188 10.91 -1.44 9.43
CA LEU A 188 9.55 -1.17 9.00
C LEU A 188 9.24 -2.01 7.78
N VAL A 189 8.34 -2.97 7.90
CA VAL A 189 8.04 -3.91 6.83
C VAL A 189 6.55 -4.07 6.59
N GLY A 190 6.15 -4.14 5.35
CA GLY A 190 4.75 -4.35 4.98
C GLY A 190 4.51 -4.25 3.49
N GLY A 191 3.24 -4.09 3.14
CA GLY A 191 2.80 -3.89 1.76
C GLY A 191 1.88 -2.69 1.62
N ALA A 192 1.87 -2.11 0.44
CA ALA A 192 0.96 -1.04 0.08
C ALA A 192 0.57 -1.16 -1.40
N GLU A 193 -0.71 -0.94 -1.69
CA GLU A 193 -1.23 -0.98 -3.06
C GLU A 193 -2.29 0.10 -3.27
N ALA A 194 -2.34 0.69 -4.48
CA ALA A 194 -3.35 1.64 -4.90
C ALA A 194 -3.67 1.44 -6.39
N MET A 195 -4.17 0.25 -6.73
CA MET A 195 -4.44 -0.15 -8.12
C MET A 195 -5.85 0.18 -8.62
N VAL A 196 -6.75 0.66 -7.76
CA VAL A 196 -8.13 0.95 -8.16
C VAL A 196 -8.12 2.06 -9.22
N SER A 197 -8.31 1.67 -10.47
CA SER A 197 -8.29 2.55 -11.64
C SER A 197 -9.14 1.98 -12.78
N PRO A 198 -9.60 2.81 -13.74
CA PRO A 198 -10.39 2.33 -14.88
C PRO A 198 -9.67 1.21 -15.64
N LEU A 199 -8.36 1.34 -15.86
CA LEU A 199 -7.57 0.37 -16.61
C LEU A 199 -7.45 -0.96 -15.85
N ALA A 200 -7.21 -0.93 -14.54
CA ALA A 200 -7.11 -2.13 -13.72
C ALA A 200 -8.44 -2.88 -13.66
N LEU A 201 -9.54 -2.18 -13.35
CA LEU A 201 -10.89 -2.79 -13.31
C LEU A 201 -11.30 -3.36 -14.66
N SER A 202 -11.02 -2.64 -15.76
CA SER A 202 -11.32 -3.12 -17.12
C SER A 202 -10.51 -4.38 -17.46
N SER A 203 -9.21 -4.36 -17.23
CA SER A 203 -8.32 -5.46 -17.57
C SER A 203 -8.66 -6.72 -16.77
N MET A 204 -8.74 -6.61 -15.46
CA MET A 204 -9.01 -7.74 -14.56
C MET A 204 -10.47 -8.21 -14.65
N GLY A 205 -11.42 -7.30 -14.90
CA GLY A 205 -12.82 -7.61 -15.17
C GLY A 205 -12.99 -8.42 -16.47
N ARG A 206 -12.26 -8.05 -17.52
CA ARG A 206 -12.25 -8.82 -18.80
C ARG A 206 -11.55 -10.17 -18.67
N LEU A 207 -10.54 -10.27 -17.81
CA LEU A 207 -9.91 -11.54 -17.47
C LEU A 207 -10.87 -12.49 -16.73
N GLY A 208 -11.97 -11.96 -16.18
CA GLY A 208 -12.93 -12.75 -15.38
C GLY A 208 -12.43 -13.03 -13.96
N ALA A 209 -11.45 -12.28 -13.47
CA ALA A 209 -10.90 -12.43 -12.12
C ALA A 209 -11.73 -11.69 -11.06
N LEU A 210 -12.41 -10.60 -11.45
CA LEU A 210 -13.18 -9.77 -10.53
C LEU A 210 -14.67 -10.13 -10.54
N SER A 211 -15.30 -10.03 -9.38
CA SER A 211 -16.76 -10.11 -9.25
C SER A 211 -17.44 -8.98 -10.05
N LYS A 212 -18.55 -9.31 -10.69
CA LYS A 212 -19.41 -8.39 -11.45
C LYS A 212 -20.70 -8.06 -10.70
N ASN A 213 -20.79 -8.39 -9.42
CA ASN A 213 -21.97 -8.15 -8.62
C ASN A 213 -22.07 -6.66 -8.21
N ASN A 214 -22.21 -5.80 -9.21
CA ASN A 214 -22.27 -4.34 -9.05
C ASN A 214 -23.53 -3.88 -8.30
N GLU A 215 -24.61 -4.68 -8.36
CA GLU A 215 -25.91 -4.34 -7.73
C GLU A 215 -25.91 -4.60 -6.23
N ASP A 216 -25.05 -5.51 -5.75
CA ASP A 216 -24.93 -5.85 -4.34
C ASP A 216 -23.44 -5.93 -3.91
N PRO A 217 -22.77 -4.78 -3.81
CA PRO A 217 -21.35 -4.73 -3.43
C PRO A 217 -21.05 -5.34 -2.07
N GLU A 218 -21.98 -5.24 -1.14
CA GLU A 218 -21.82 -5.71 0.23
C GLU A 218 -21.62 -7.23 0.31
N HIS A 219 -22.28 -7.99 -0.56
CA HIS A 219 -22.18 -9.45 -0.62
C HIS A 219 -21.36 -9.97 -1.81
N ALA A 220 -20.64 -9.09 -2.51
CA ALA A 220 -19.85 -9.49 -3.68
C ALA A 220 -18.62 -10.34 -3.30
N SER A 221 -17.94 -10.00 -2.20
CA SER A 221 -16.83 -10.81 -1.67
C SER A 221 -17.35 -11.95 -0.80
N ARG A 222 -17.35 -13.16 -1.34
CA ARG A 222 -17.89 -14.37 -0.69
C ARG A 222 -16.98 -15.59 -0.92
N PRO A 223 -15.80 -15.60 -0.30
CA PRO A 223 -14.85 -16.70 -0.46
C PRO A 223 -15.47 -18.04 -0.06
N PHE A 224 -15.17 -19.08 -0.84
CA PHE A 224 -15.68 -20.45 -0.70
C PHE A 224 -17.19 -20.66 -0.97
N ASP A 225 -17.97 -19.58 -1.19
CA ASP A 225 -19.39 -19.69 -1.58
C ASP A 225 -19.55 -20.38 -2.93
N LEU A 226 -20.66 -21.12 -3.12
CA LEU A 226 -20.95 -21.81 -4.38
C LEU A 226 -21.14 -20.83 -5.55
N ASN A 227 -21.73 -19.68 -5.28
CA ASN A 227 -22.07 -18.66 -6.27
C ASN A 227 -21.03 -17.54 -6.36
N ARG A 228 -19.81 -17.72 -5.81
CA ARG A 228 -18.74 -16.73 -5.96
C ARG A 228 -18.38 -16.56 -7.44
N ASP A 229 -18.14 -15.33 -7.85
CA ASP A 229 -17.91 -14.96 -9.24
C ASP A 229 -16.59 -14.19 -9.47
N GLY A 230 -15.77 -14.04 -8.44
CA GLY A 230 -14.48 -13.35 -8.50
C GLY A 230 -14.10 -12.73 -7.16
N PHE A 231 -12.94 -12.08 -7.13
CA PHE A 231 -12.52 -11.27 -5.98
C PHE A 231 -12.83 -9.79 -6.21
N ILE A 232 -12.63 -8.96 -5.19
CA ILE A 232 -12.81 -7.52 -5.26
C ILE A 232 -11.42 -6.87 -5.21
N LEU A 233 -11.14 -5.97 -6.15
CA LEU A 233 -9.92 -5.18 -6.12
C LEU A 233 -10.01 -4.17 -4.97
N GLY A 234 -8.93 -4.07 -4.19
CA GLY A 234 -8.84 -3.13 -3.08
C GLY A 234 -7.55 -2.33 -3.11
N GLU A 235 -7.49 -1.33 -2.23
CA GLU A 235 -6.29 -0.55 -1.98
C GLU A 235 -6.04 -0.41 -0.48
N GLY A 236 -4.83 -0.04 -0.10
CA GLY A 236 -4.45 0.18 1.30
C GLY A 236 -3.00 -0.12 1.58
N ALA A 237 -2.65 -0.10 2.87
CA ALA A 237 -1.33 -0.50 3.37
C ALA A 237 -1.43 -1.14 4.75
N GLY A 238 -0.54 -2.09 5.01
CA GLY A 238 -0.27 -2.62 6.33
C GLY A 238 1.23 -2.67 6.56
N VAL A 239 1.70 -2.08 7.64
CA VAL A 239 3.12 -2.02 8.00
C VAL A 239 3.29 -2.41 9.46
N VAL A 240 4.33 -3.20 9.74
CA VAL A 240 4.75 -3.54 11.10
C VAL A 240 6.20 -3.10 11.34
N MET A 241 6.52 -2.82 12.60
CA MET A 241 7.88 -2.65 13.07
C MET A 241 8.36 -3.95 13.69
#